data_31133818baff8107ef8e894483c0b92c
#
_entry.id   31133818baff8107ef8e894483c0b92c
#
_cell.length_a   1.000
_cell.length_b   1.000
_cell.length_c   1.000
_cell.angle_alpha   90.00
_cell.angle_beta   90.00
_cell.angle_gamma   90.00
#
_symmetry.space_group_name_H-M   'P 1'
#
loop_
_entity.id
_entity.type
_entity.pdbx_description
1 polymer ?
#
loop_
_entity_poly.entity_id
_entity_poly.type
_entity_poly.pdbx_seq_one_letter_code
_entity_poly.pdbx_strand_id
1 'polypeptide(L)'
;MRLERHVVDELMVQPGHPARLSARSTAETRADWIGPLGHARAKEVAERDLASFRGELERAQELLYADRSWAVLLVLQALDAAGKDGTIKHVMSVVNPQGCEVVAFKQPSATELGHDFLWRAARALPERGRIGIFNRSYYEDVLVTRVHPDLVAAQHLPGAGAPDERLWQQRYEDINAFERHLVRNGTRIVKLFLHLSKEVQRHRFLERLDDPAKHWKFSPADLAERAHFDAYQAAYEEALTATSTPWAPWYVVPADHKFALRALVGGLVVDVIDGLDLAAPTLSGDEERALADARRVLEAEPGTPGRAQR
;
A
#
# COMPACT_ATOMS: atom_id res chain seq x y z
N MET A 1 -4.64 19.36 -2.41
CA MET A 1 -5.96 18.95 -1.85
C MET A 1 -5.71 17.76 -0.95
N ARG A 2 -6.35 17.66 0.21
CA ARG A 2 -6.24 16.52 1.13
C ARG A 2 -7.59 15.84 1.27
N LEU A 3 -7.60 14.58 1.67
CA LEU A 3 -8.84 13.94 2.12
C LEU A 3 -9.34 14.64 3.38
N GLU A 4 -10.65 14.81 3.48
CA GLU A 4 -11.24 15.36 4.69
C GLU A 4 -11.01 14.41 5.87
N ARG A 5 -10.71 14.96 7.03
CA ARG A 5 -10.32 14.19 8.22
C ARG A 5 -11.33 13.11 8.57
N HIS A 6 -12.62 13.43 8.48
CA HIS A 6 -13.69 12.47 8.79
C HIS A 6 -13.71 11.25 7.83
N VAL A 7 -13.30 11.43 6.54
CA VAL A 7 -13.15 10.31 5.60
C VAL A 7 -11.99 9.41 6.02
N VAL A 8 -10.84 10.00 6.39
CA VAL A 8 -9.67 9.25 6.86
C VAL A 8 -10.01 8.46 8.13
N ASP A 9 -10.71 9.10 9.07
CA ASP A 9 -11.11 8.48 10.34
C ASP A 9 -12.14 7.35 10.14
N GLU A 10 -13.04 7.47 9.16
CA GLU A 10 -13.98 6.40 8.77
C GLU A 10 -13.24 5.18 8.19
N LEU A 11 -12.24 5.40 7.33
CA LEU A 11 -11.46 4.30 6.74
C LEU A 11 -10.58 3.59 7.76
N MET A 12 -10.11 4.30 8.77
CA MET A 12 -9.19 3.77 9.77
C MET A 12 -9.86 2.70 10.66
N VAL A 13 -9.15 1.62 10.89
CA VAL A 13 -9.44 0.72 12.02
C VAL A 13 -8.81 1.33 13.26
N GLN A 14 -9.63 1.85 14.15
CA GLN A 14 -9.15 2.50 15.36
C GLN A 14 -8.35 1.52 16.22
N PRO A 15 -7.12 1.87 16.63
CA PRO A 15 -6.29 1.00 17.47
C PRO A 15 -7.02 0.52 18.73
N GLY A 16 -6.96 -0.79 19.00
CA GLY A 16 -7.63 -1.40 20.14
C GLY A 16 -9.14 -1.64 19.95
N HIS A 17 -9.68 -1.40 18.74
CA HIS A 17 -11.09 -1.66 18.44
C HIS A 17 -11.22 -2.72 17.32
N PRO A 18 -12.32 -3.47 17.29
CA PRO A 18 -12.60 -4.43 16.23
C PRO A 18 -12.66 -3.74 14.85
N ALA A 19 -12.17 -4.40 13.82
CA ALA A 19 -12.19 -3.89 12.45
C ALA A 19 -13.61 -3.73 11.90
N ARG A 20 -14.55 -4.62 12.30
CA ARG A 20 -15.97 -4.60 11.92
C ARG A 20 -16.19 -4.58 10.40
N LEU A 21 -15.50 -5.46 9.68
CA LEU A 21 -15.56 -5.50 8.22
C LEU A 21 -16.99 -5.68 7.70
N SER A 22 -17.82 -6.49 8.36
CA SER A 22 -19.22 -6.69 7.99
C SER A 22 -20.08 -5.42 8.09
N ALA A 23 -19.66 -4.44 8.90
CA ALA A 23 -20.36 -3.17 9.05
C ALA A 23 -19.80 -2.05 8.15
N ARG A 24 -18.70 -2.32 7.41
CA ARG A 24 -18.07 -1.39 6.48
C ARG A 24 -18.55 -1.63 5.06
N SER A 25 -18.87 -0.55 4.34
CA SER A 25 -19.25 -0.65 2.93
C SER A 25 -18.07 -1.10 2.08
N THR A 26 -18.33 -1.91 1.06
CA THR A 26 -17.37 -2.28 0.02
C THR A 26 -17.44 -1.36 -1.20
N ALA A 27 -18.50 -0.55 -1.31
CA ALA A 27 -18.80 0.27 -2.48
C ALA A 27 -18.47 1.76 -2.29
N GLU A 28 -18.74 2.29 -1.11
CA GLU A 28 -18.67 3.74 -0.85
C GLU A 28 -18.34 4.03 0.61
N THR A 29 -17.83 5.23 0.88
CA THR A 29 -17.73 5.76 2.23
C THR A 29 -19.10 6.29 2.68
N ARG A 30 -19.39 6.26 3.98
CA ARG A 30 -20.56 6.92 4.56
C ARG A 30 -20.41 8.43 4.61
N ALA A 31 -19.16 8.90 4.57
CA ALA A 31 -18.84 10.31 4.41
C ALA A 31 -19.40 10.81 3.07
N ASP A 32 -19.92 12.02 3.06
CA ASP A 32 -20.59 12.65 1.91
C ASP A 32 -19.69 12.92 0.69
N TRP A 33 -18.54 12.26 0.65
CA TRP A 33 -17.55 12.48 -0.39
C TRP A 33 -18.05 12.11 -1.79
N ILE A 34 -18.71 10.94 -1.95
CA ILE A 34 -19.23 10.51 -3.26
C ILE A 34 -20.65 9.92 -3.16
N GLY A 35 -21.09 9.44 -1.99
CA GLY A 35 -22.34 8.70 -1.82
C GLY A 35 -23.59 9.37 -2.38
N PRO A 36 -23.84 10.66 -2.14
CA PRO A 36 -25.06 11.33 -2.60
C PRO A 36 -25.09 11.66 -4.08
N LEU A 37 -23.96 11.53 -4.82
CA LEU A 37 -23.81 12.12 -6.15
C LEU A 37 -24.37 11.24 -7.29
N GLY A 38 -24.71 9.99 -7.04
CA GLY A 38 -24.98 9.02 -8.09
C GLY A 38 -23.71 8.59 -8.85
N HIS A 39 -23.74 7.40 -9.46
CA HIS A 39 -22.53 6.72 -9.98
C HIS A 39 -21.71 7.55 -10.99
N ALA A 40 -22.37 8.20 -11.97
CA ALA A 40 -21.64 8.93 -13.02
C ALA A 40 -20.92 10.16 -12.44
N ARG A 41 -21.59 10.94 -11.60
CA ARG A 41 -21.02 12.13 -10.96
C ARG A 41 -19.96 11.78 -9.94
N ALA A 42 -20.17 10.70 -9.18
CA ALA A 42 -19.19 10.16 -8.25
C ALA A 42 -17.89 9.77 -8.96
N LYS A 43 -17.99 9.13 -10.13
CA LYS A 43 -16.83 8.78 -10.95
C LYS A 43 -16.07 10.03 -11.43
N GLU A 44 -16.76 11.02 -11.94
CA GLU A 44 -16.15 12.29 -12.40
C GLU A 44 -15.39 12.98 -11.27
N VAL A 45 -16.02 13.10 -10.08
CA VAL A 45 -15.39 13.69 -8.90
C VAL A 45 -14.15 12.92 -8.48
N ALA A 46 -14.25 11.60 -8.36
CA ALA A 46 -13.12 10.76 -7.95
C ALA A 46 -11.95 10.79 -8.95
N GLU A 47 -12.22 10.85 -10.25
CA GLU A 47 -11.18 10.96 -11.28
C GLU A 47 -10.47 12.31 -11.24
N ARG A 48 -11.22 13.40 -11.01
CA ARG A 48 -10.66 14.73 -10.79
C ARG A 48 -9.80 14.78 -9.52
N ASP A 49 -10.32 14.24 -8.43
CA ASP A 49 -9.62 14.23 -7.15
C ASP A 49 -8.35 13.37 -7.21
N LEU A 50 -8.39 12.22 -7.90
CA LEU A 50 -7.20 11.42 -8.15
C LEU A 50 -6.13 12.19 -8.94
N ALA A 51 -6.54 12.98 -9.94
CA ALA A 51 -5.60 13.80 -10.71
C ALA A 51 -4.93 14.86 -9.82
N SER A 52 -5.68 15.49 -8.91
CA SER A 52 -5.13 16.42 -7.91
C SER A 52 -4.17 15.70 -6.94
N PHE A 53 -4.57 14.57 -6.39
CA PHE A 53 -3.71 13.78 -5.48
C PHE A 53 -2.41 13.31 -6.14
N ARG A 54 -2.43 13.00 -7.44
CA ARG A 54 -1.20 12.68 -8.18
C ARG A 54 -0.23 13.84 -8.20
N GLY A 55 -0.68 15.06 -8.49
CA GLY A 55 0.19 16.24 -8.47
C GLY A 55 0.77 16.54 -7.09
N GLU A 56 -0.01 16.28 -6.02
CA GLU A 56 0.52 16.37 -4.64
C GLU A 56 1.53 15.26 -4.34
N LEU A 57 1.23 14.02 -4.77
CA LEU A 57 2.09 12.86 -4.54
C LEU A 57 3.46 13.00 -5.25
N GLU A 58 3.48 13.55 -6.47
CA GLU A 58 4.70 13.85 -7.20
C GLU A 58 5.61 14.78 -6.38
N ARG A 59 5.07 15.92 -5.93
CA ARG A 59 5.81 16.89 -5.09
C ARG A 59 6.25 16.30 -3.74
N ALA A 60 5.36 15.57 -3.08
CA ALA A 60 5.64 14.94 -1.79
C ALA A 60 6.74 13.87 -1.91
N GLN A 61 6.74 13.12 -3.00
CA GLN A 61 7.78 12.12 -3.26
C GLN A 61 9.14 12.75 -3.58
N GLU A 62 9.18 13.82 -4.36
CA GLU A 62 10.42 14.57 -4.61
C GLU A 62 11.02 15.12 -3.31
N LEU A 63 10.16 15.67 -2.45
CA LEU A 63 10.60 16.18 -1.15
C LEU A 63 11.08 15.05 -0.23
N LEU A 64 10.38 13.91 -0.18
CA LEU A 64 10.80 12.72 0.56
C LEU A 64 12.18 12.22 0.08
N TYR A 65 12.38 12.19 -1.25
CA TYR A 65 13.63 11.75 -1.86
C TYR A 65 14.80 12.67 -1.55
N ALA A 66 14.53 13.97 -1.44
CA ALA A 66 15.55 14.97 -1.08
C ALA A 66 15.88 14.99 0.43
N ASP A 67 14.86 14.89 1.28
CA ASP A 67 14.94 14.95 2.75
C ASP A 67 15.71 13.75 3.34
N ARG A 68 15.39 12.53 2.90
CA ARG A 68 16.02 11.27 3.34
C ARG A 68 15.95 10.96 4.84
N SER A 69 15.08 11.60 5.60
CA SER A 69 14.87 11.27 7.02
C SER A 69 13.93 10.09 7.20
N TRP A 70 12.96 9.94 6.30
CA TRP A 70 11.93 8.91 6.34
C TRP A 70 11.96 7.98 5.14
N ALA A 71 11.57 6.71 5.35
CA ALA A 71 11.06 5.83 4.32
C ALA A 71 9.54 5.71 4.45
N VAL A 72 8.82 5.47 3.36
CA VAL A 72 7.38 5.19 3.38
C VAL A 72 7.15 3.77 2.88
N LEU A 73 6.45 2.95 3.66
CA LEU A 73 6.08 1.59 3.30
C LEU A 73 4.56 1.47 3.15
N LEU A 74 4.10 1.24 1.93
CA LEU A 74 2.69 0.94 1.64
C LEU A 74 2.49 -0.57 1.63
N VAL A 75 1.65 -1.09 2.51
CA VAL A 75 1.27 -2.51 2.57
C VAL A 75 -0.12 -2.66 2.00
N LEU A 76 -0.27 -3.30 0.83
CA LEU A 76 -1.56 -3.55 0.19
C LEU A 76 -1.97 -5.00 0.37
N GLN A 77 -3.06 -5.21 1.07
CA GLN A 77 -3.70 -6.51 1.26
C GLN A 77 -5.12 -6.51 0.69
N ALA A 78 -5.49 -7.59 0.05
CA ALA A 78 -6.82 -7.78 -0.49
C ALA A 78 -7.02 -9.21 -1.00
N LEU A 79 -8.25 -9.64 -1.09
CA LEU A 79 -8.65 -10.82 -1.86
C LEU A 79 -8.32 -10.64 -3.36
N ASP A 80 -8.28 -11.75 -4.09
CA ASP A 80 -8.04 -11.71 -5.52
C ASP A 80 -9.13 -10.93 -6.26
N ALA A 81 -8.77 -10.33 -7.37
CA ALA A 81 -9.59 -9.41 -8.15
C ALA A 81 -9.99 -8.08 -7.46
N ALA A 82 -9.54 -7.78 -6.24
CA ALA A 82 -9.84 -6.50 -5.58
C ALA A 82 -9.21 -5.28 -6.28
N GLY A 83 -8.14 -5.48 -7.06
CA GLY A 83 -7.57 -4.41 -7.88
C GLY A 83 -6.25 -3.85 -7.38
N LYS A 84 -5.49 -4.59 -6.55
CA LYS A 84 -4.15 -4.19 -6.04
C LYS A 84 -3.24 -3.62 -7.13
N ASP A 85 -2.95 -4.41 -8.19
CA ASP A 85 -2.05 -3.97 -9.28
C ASP A 85 -2.56 -2.73 -10.00
N GLY A 86 -3.88 -2.67 -10.24
CA GLY A 86 -4.52 -1.52 -10.87
C GLY A 86 -4.42 -0.26 -10.02
N THR A 87 -4.55 -0.38 -8.70
CA THR A 87 -4.40 0.73 -7.76
C THR A 87 -2.97 1.23 -7.73
N ILE A 88 -1.99 0.34 -7.57
CA ILE A 88 -0.57 0.68 -7.63
C ILE A 88 -0.25 1.42 -8.93
N LYS A 89 -0.61 0.81 -10.09
CA LYS A 89 -0.36 1.41 -11.41
C LYS A 89 -0.94 2.82 -11.55
N HIS A 90 -2.18 3.06 -11.09
CA HIS A 90 -2.85 4.33 -11.31
C HIS A 90 -2.47 5.40 -10.28
N VAL A 91 -2.27 5.03 -9.02
CA VAL A 91 -1.88 5.97 -7.98
C VAL A 91 -0.43 6.40 -8.17
N MET A 92 0.46 5.42 -8.40
CA MET A 92 1.91 5.66 -8.47
C MET A 92 2.42 6.06 -9.87
N SER A 93 1.52 6.33 -10.84
CA SER A 93 1.92 6.62 -12.23
C SER A 93 2.72 7.92 -12.40
N VAL A 94 2.74 8.78 -11.42
CA VAL A 94 3.44 10.09 -11.41
C VAL A 94 4.71 10.06 -10.56
N VAL A 95 4.90 9.01 -9.78
CA VAL A 95 6.06 8.88 -8.88
C VAL A 95 7.31 8.56 -9.69
N ASN A 96 8.41 9.24 -9.39
CA ASN A 96 9.70 8.95 -10.02
C ASN A 96 10.12 7.50 -9.70
N PRO A 97 10.38 6.66 -10.73
CA PRO A 97 10.77 5.26 -10.52
C PRO A 97 12.02 5.08 -9.65
N GLN A 98 12.93 6.05 -9.60
CA GLN A 98 14.11 6.00 -8.74
C GLN A 98 13.77 6.11 -7.25
N GLY A 99 12.64 6.71 -6.92
CA GLY A 99 12.17 6.91 -5.55
C GLY A 99 11.09 5.91 -5.10
N CYS A 100 10.77 4.89 -5.92
CA CYS A 100 9.68 3.95 -5.63
C CYS A 100 10.06 2.52 -6.04
N GLU A 101 9.78 1.55 -5.17
CA GLU A 101 9.97 0.13 -5.45
C GLU A 101 8.70 -0.67 -5.14
N VAL A 102 8.33 -1.57 -6.04
CA VAL A 102 7.17 -2.46 -5.86
C VAL A 102 7.65 -3.90 -5.71
N VAL A 103 7.35 -4.49 -4.57
CA VAL A 103 7.65 -5.90 -4.27
C VAL A 103 6.36 -6.69 -4.18
N ALA A 104 6.22 -7.71 -5.04
CA ALA A 104 5.07 -8.60 -5.03
C ALA A 104 5.42 -9.91 -4.30
N PHE A 105 4.83 -10.12 -3.13
CA PHE A 105 5.02 -11.35 -2.35
C PHE A 105 4.13 -12.46 -2.92
N LYS A 106 4.78 -13.47 -3.47
CA LYS A 106 4.17 -14.72 -3.95
C LYS A 106 4.36 -15.83 -2.92
N GLN A 107 3.98 -17.05 -3.30
CA GLN A 107 4.31 -18.23 -2.49
C GLN A 107 5.81 -18.24 -2.14
N PRO A 108 6.18 -18.50 -0.87
CA PRO A 108 7.56 -18.50 -0.44
C PRO A 108 8.41 -19.54 -1.20
N SER A 109 9.62 -19.16 -1.58
CA SER A 109 10.63 -20.05 -2.12
C SER A 109 11.22 -20.95 -1.00
N ALA A 110 11.94 -22.01 -1.38
CA ALA A 110 12.63 -22.87 -0.41
C ALA A 110 13.62 -22.10 0.47
N THR A 111 14.29 -21.08 -0.09
CA THR A 111 15.19 -20.21 0.70
C THR A 111 14.41 -19.39 1.71
N GLU A 112 13.27 -18.82 1.32
CA GLU A 112 12.43 -18.02 2.22
C GLU A 112 11.81 -18.87 3.34
N LEU A 113 11.40 -20.12 3.04
CA LEU A 113 10.91 -21.07 4.03
C LEU A 113 11.98 -21.54 5.03
N GLY A 114 13.27 -21.44 4.68
CA GLY A 114 14.39 -21.71 5.58
C GLY A 114 14.65 -20.59 6.61
N HIS A 115 13.91 -19.50 6.57
CA HIS A 115 14.00 -18.35 7.47
C HIS A 115 12.67 -18.09 8.16
N ASP A 116 12.66 -17.19 9.15
CA ASP A 116 11.42 -16.73 9.77
C ASP A 116 10.54 -15.98 8.76
N PHE A 117 9.23 -15.90 9.03
CA PHE A 117 8.25 -15.36 8.07
C PHE A 117 8.42 -13.85 7.79
N LEU A 118 9.12 -13.09 8.63
CA LEU A 118 9.40 -11.67 8.43
C LEU A 118 10.65 -11.42 7.58
N TRP A 119 11.55 -12.41 7.48
CA TRP A 119 12.85 -12.26 6.84
C TRP A 119 12.76 -11.73 5.40
N ARG A 120 11.89 -12.29 4.56
CA ARG A 120 11.73 -11.84 3.16
C ARG A 120 11.21 -10.40 3.07
N ALA A 121 10.35 -9.99 4.01
CA ALA A 121 9.87 -8.63 4.09
C ALA A 121 10.97 -7.68 4.57
N ALA A 122 11.74 -8.07 5.58
CA ALA A 122 12.86 -7.26 6.10
C ALA A 122 13.91 -6.96 5.02
N ARG A 123 14.18 -7.91 4.11
CA ARG A 123 15.09 -7.70 2.97
C ARG A 123 14.57 -6.76 1.88
N ALA A 124 13.27 -6.58 1.81
CA ALA A 124 12.58 -5.79 0.79
C ALA A 124 12.16 -4.39 1.30
N LEU A 125 12.59 -4.01 2.50
CA LEU A 125 12.25 -2.70 3.05
C LEU A 125 12.86 -1.57 2.25
N PRO A 126 12.13 -0.46 2.05
CA PRO A 126 12.65 0.70 1.33
C PRO A 126 13.75 1.42 2.12
N GLU A 127 14.72 1.97 1.40
CA GLU A 127 15.66 2.93 1.95
C GLU A 127 14.96 4.25 2.32
N ARG A 128 15.57 5.02 3.24
CA ARG A 128 15.10 6.39 3.52
C ARG A 128 15.14 7.25 2.25
N GLY A 129 14.15 8.11 2.08
CA GLY A 129 13.91 8.86 0.86
C GLY A 129 13.08 8.12 -0.19
N ARG A 130 12.69 6.87 0.07
CA ARG A 130 11.98 6.05 -0.92
C ARG A 130 10.61 5.58 -0.43
N ILE A 131 9.74 5.27 -1.39
CA ILE A 131 8.45 4.64 -1.18
C ILE A 131 8.57 3.16 -1.57
N GLY A 132 8.46 2.25 -0.60
CA GLY A 132 8.29 0.82 -0.84
C GLY A 132 6.82 0.45 -0.89
N ILE A 133 6.44 -0.40 -1.85
CA ILE A 133 5.07 -0.88 -2.00
C ILE A 133 5.08 -2.40 -1.95
N PHE A 134 4.51 -2.95 -0.90
CA PHE A 134 4.29 -4.37 -0.75
C PHE A 134 2.93 -4.75 -1.34
N ASN A 135 2.92 -5.37 -2.52
CA ASN A 135 1.76 -6.01 -3.09
C ASN A 135 1.63 -7.43 -2.51
N ARG A 136 0.73 -7.62 -1.53
CA ARG A 136 0.78 -8.62 -0.47
C ARG A 136 2.00 -8.37 0.44
N SER A 137 2.15 -9.12 1.52
CA SER A 137 3.23 -8.86 2.48
C SER A 137 3.42 -10.03 3.44
N TYR A 138 4.11 -9.81 4.55
CA TYR A 138 4.21 -10.72 5.70
C TYR A 138 2.84 -11.05 6.33
N TYR A 139 1.79 -10.30 6.02
CA TYR A 139 0.43 -10.63 6.45
C TYR A 139 -0.11 -11.91 5.80
N GLU A 140 0.46 -12.39 4.68
CA GLU A 140 0.10 -13.70 4.11
C GLU A 140 0.27 -14.83 5.14
N ASP A 141 1.22 -14.69 6.06
CA ASP A 141 1.52 -15.66 7.11
C ASP A 141 0.53 -15.65 8.30
N VAL A 142 -0.45 -14.75 8.29
CA VAL A 142 -1.60 -14.74 9.22
C VAL A 142 -2.95 -14.70 8.49
N LEU A 143 -2.93 -14.63 7.16
CA LEU A 143 -4.12 -14.63 6.31
C LEU A 143 -4.25 -15.95 5.55
N VAL A 144 -3.31 -16.23 4.63
CA VAL A 144 -3.32 -17.46 3.83
C VAL A 144 -3.12 -18.67 4.72
N THR A 145 -2.15 -18.63 5.62
CA THR A 145 -1.89 -19.75 6.54
C THR A 145 -2.98 -19.95 7.58
N ARG A 146 -3.80 -18.93 7.86
CA ARG A 146 -5.00 -19.07 8.73
C ARG A 146 -6.11 -19.84 8.01
N VAL A 147 -6.27 -19.63 6.70
CA VAL A 147 -7.24 -20.33 5.86
C VAL A 147 -6.74 -21.72 5.46
N HIS A 148 -5.43 -21.86 5.24
CA HIS A 148 -4.73 -23.09 4.85
C HIS A 148 -3.66 -23.46 5.89
N PRO A 149 -4.04 -23.97 7.07
CA PRO A 149 -3.12 -24.21 8.18
C PRO A 149 -2.06 -25.28 7.90
N ASP A 150 -2.27 -26.15 6.93
CA ASP A 150 -1.29 -27.11 6.43
C ASP A 150 -0.02 -26.45 5.86
N LEU A 151 -0.12 -25.20 5.36
CA LEU A 151 1.06 -24.45 4.89
C LEU A 151 2.03 -24.08 6.02
N VAL A 152 1.58 -24.06 7.27
CA VAL A 152 2.45 -23.84 8.43
C VAL A 152 3.45 -24.99 8.61
N ALA A 153 3.06 -26.23 8.28
CA ALA A 153 3.94 -27.39 8.38
C ALA A 153 5.20 -27.24 7.51
N ALA A 154 5.09 -26.58 6.35
CA ALA A 154 6.22 -26.32 5.46
C ALA A 154 7.24 -25.32 6.04
N GLN A 155 6.91 -24.61 7.10
CA GLN A 155 7.81 -23.65 7.77
C GLN A 155 8.69 -24.33 8.83
N HIS A 156 8.50 -25.62 9.13
CA HIS A 156 9.29 -26.42 10.07
C HIS A 156 9.51 -25.76 11.43
N LEU A 157 8.48 -25.15 12.00
CA LEU A 157 8.58 -24.45 13.29
C LEU A 157 8.92 -25.45 14.42
N PRO A 158 9.84 -25.11 15.33
CA PRO A 158 10.20 -25.96 16.47
C PRO A 158 8.99 -26.22 17.38
N GLY A 159 8.74 -27.51 17.69
CA GLY A 159 7.63 -27.90 18.58
C GLY A 159 6.23 -27.70 18.01
N ALA A 160 6.11 -27.37 16.71
CA ALA A 160 4.81 -27.16 16.09
C ALA A 160 4.06 -28.49 15.94
N GLY A 161 2.93 -28.59 16.68
CA GLY A 161 1.83 -29.48 16.34
C GLY A 161 0.96 -28.86 15.24
N ALA A 162 -0.33 -29.26 15.18
CA ALA A 162 -1.28 -28.53 14.35
C ALA A 162 -1.36 -27.05 14.81
N PRO A 163 -1.41 -26.08 13.87
CA PRO A 163 -1.55 -24.67 14.22
C PRO A 163 -2.77 -24.42 15.12
N ASP A 164 -2.55 -23.75 16.21
CA ASP A 164 -3.56 -23.37 17.18
C ASP A 164 -3.69 -21.83 17.31
N GLU A 165 -4.64 -21.38 18.11
CA GLU A 165 -4.88 -19.96 18.33
C GLU A 165 -3.65 -19.21 18.91
N ARG A 166 -2.85 -19.90 19.72
CA ARG A 166 -1.62 -19.34 20.30
C ARG A 166 -0.60 -18.95 19.22
N LEU A 167 -0.47 -19.76 18.16
CA LEU A 167 0.42 -19.43 17.05
C LEU A 167 0.02 -18.11 16.38
N TRP A 168 -1.26 -17.91 16.14
CA TRP A 168 -1.75 -16.69 15.48
C TRP A 168 -1.55 -15.46 16.35
N GLN A 169 -1.81 -15.56 17.66
CA GLN A 169 -1.56 -14.46 18.59
C GLN A 169 -0.08 -14.09 18.65
N GLN A 170 0.83 -15.06 18.70
CA GLN A 170 2.27 -14.81 18.64
C GLN A 170 2.69 -14.10 17.35
N ARG A 171 2.16 -14.52 16.20
CA ARG A 171 2.44 -13.84 14.92
C ARG A 171 1.94 -12.40 14.88
N TYR A 172 0.77 -12.11 15.44
CA TYR A 172 0.29 -10.73 15.57
C TYR A 172 1.20 -9.89 16.47
N GLU A 173 1.68 -10.45 17.56
CA GLU A 173 2.66 -9.79 18.44
C GLU A 173 3.98 -9.50 17.72
N ASP A 174 4.51 -10.47 16.98
CA ASP A 174 5.74 -10.35 16.20
C ASP A 174 5.59 -9.27 15.11
N ILE A 175 4.48 -9.27 14.36
CA ILE A 175 4.17 -8.25 13.36
C ILE A 175 4.12 -6.86 14.01
N ASN A 176 3.39 -6.71 15.11
CA ASN A 176 3.27 -5.44 15.83
C ASN A 176 4.63 -4.94 16.34
N ALA A 177 5.48 -5.85 16.83
CA ALA A 177 6.83 -5.54 17.29
C ALA A 177 7.74 -5.10 16.14
N PHE A 178 7.68 -5.82 15.01
CA PHE A 178 8.40 -5.49 13.79
C PHE A 178 8.02 -4.12 13.23
N GLU A 179 6.73 -3.87 13.06
CA GLU A 179 6.23 -2.58 12.57
C GLU A 179 6.61 -1.42 13.52
N ARG A 180 6.51 -1.65 14.84
CA ARG A 180 6.92 -0.64 15.84
C ARG A 180 8.42 -0.35 15.76
N HIS A 181 9.26 -1.39 15.55
CA HIS A 181 10.69 -1.23 15.33
C HIS A 181 10.96 -0.35 14.09
N LEU A 182 10.32 -0.64 12.96
CA LEU A 182 10.48 0.12 11.73
C LEU A 182 10.08 1.60 11.90
N VAL A 183 8.94 1.86 12.53
CA VAL A 183 8.46 3.23 12.74
C VAL A 183 9.40 4.04 13.63
N ARG A 184 9.94 3.44 14.69
CA ARG A 184 10.95 4.08 15.56
C ARG A 184 12.25 4.39 14.84
N ASN A 185 12.51 3.71 13.73
CA ASN A 185 13.72 3.88 12.92
C ASN A 185 13.49 4.66 11.61
N GLY A 186 12.38 5.41 11.52
CA GLY A 186 12.12 6.32 10.41
C GLY A 186 11.46 5.67 9.19
N THR A 187 10.66 4.60 9.39
CA THR A 187 9.80 4.06 8.34
C THR A 187 8.34 4.35 8.67
N ARG A 188 7.67 5.16 7.86
CA ARG A 188 6.22 5.38 7.97
C ARG A 188 5.48 4.25 7.26
N ILE A 189 4.62 3.54 7.98
CA ILE A 189 3.86 2.40 7.44
C ILE A 189 2.40 2.80 7.21
N VAL A 190 1.89 2.50 6.01
CA VAL A 190 0.49 2.69 5.62
C VAL A 190 -0.07 1.33 5.21
N LYS A 191 -1.00 0.82 5.99
CA LYS A 191 -1.61 -0.50 5.74
C LYS A 191 -2.99 -0.34 5.13
N LEU A 192 -3.19 -0.88 3.94
CA LEU A 192 -4.39 -0.74 3.12
C LEU A 192 -5.03 -2.11 2.89
N PHE A 193 -6.23 -2.31 3.41
CA PHE A 193 -7.06 -3.45 3.06
C PHE A 193 -8.10 -3.03 2.03
N LEU A 194 -8.02 -3.57 0.82
CA LEU A 194 -8.98 -3.29 -0.25
C LEU A 194 -10.19 -4.20 -0.08
N HIS A 195 -11.25 -3.63 0.50
CA HIS A 195 -12.45 -4.35 0.91
C HIS A 195 -13.40 -4.54 -0.26
N LEU A 196 -13.43 -5.75 -0.82
CA LEU A 196 -14.19 -6.13 -1.99
C LEU A 196 -15.36 -7.02 -1.62
N SER A 197 -16.55 -6.78 -2.21
CA SER A 197 -17.68 -7.69 -2.07
C SER A 197 -17.51 -8.99 -2.87
N LYS A 198 -18.08 -10.07 -2.36
CA LYS A 198 -18.08 -11.37 -3.03
C LYS A 198 -18.74 -11.31 -4.41
N GLU A 199 -19.78 -10.49 -4.56
CA GLU A 199 -20.49 -10.30 -5.83
C GLU A 199 -19.62 -9.59 -6.88
N VAL A 200 -18.99 -8.48 -6.52
CA VAL A 200 -18.12 -7.74 -7.44
C VAL A 200 -16.86 -8.57 -7.78
N GLN A 201 -16.34 -9.37 -6.85
CA GLN A 201 -15.28 -10.32 -7.15
C GLN A 201 -15.69 -11.31 -8.25
N ARG A 202 -16.89 -11.91 -8.13
CA ARG A 202 -17.45 -12.82 -9.14
C ARG A 202 -17.53 -12.14 -10.52
N HIS A 203 -18.07 -10.93 -10.55
CA HIS A 203 -18.20 -10.16 -11.78
C HIS A 203 -16.84 -9.90 -12.43
N ARG A 204 -15.83 -9.51 -11.64
CA ARG A 204 -14.47 -9.26 -12.14
C ARG A 204 -13.77 -10.52 -12.65
N PHE A 205 -14.07 -11.69 -12.10
CA PHE A 205 -13.57 -12.96 -12.64
C PHE A 205 -14.22 -13.27 -13.98
N LEU A 206 -15.52 -13.07 -14.13
CA LEU A 206 -16.23 -13.21 -15.41
C LEU A 206 -15.67 -12.24 -16.47
N GLU A 207 -15.47 -10.97 -16.14
CA GLU A 207 -14.81 -10.00 -17.03
C GLU A 207 -13.42 -10.46 -17.51
N ARG A 208 -12.67 -11.23 -16.69
CA ARG A 208 -11.38 -11.78 -17.11
C ARG A 208 -11.52 -12.93 -18.08
N LEU A 209 -12.55 -13.76 -17.89
CA LEU A 209 -12.84 -14.90 -18.77
C LEU A 209 -13.38 -14.44 -20.12
N ASP A 210 -14.16 -13.37 -20.14
CA ASP A 210 -14.77 -12.81 -21.35
C ASP A 210 -13.78 -12.00 -22.22
N ASP A 211 -12.67 -11.53 -21.63
CA ASP A 211 -11.68 -10.69 -22.33
C ASP A 211 -10.39 -11.49 -22.60
N PRO A 212 -10.14 -11.90 -23.88
CA PRO A 212 -8.93 -12.64 -24.25
C PRO A 212 -7.63 -11.94 -23.85
N ALA A 213 -7.60 -10.59 -23.83
CA ALA A 213 -6.42 -9.83 -23.40
C ALA A 213 -6.14 -9.95 -21.89
N LYS A 214 -7.07 -10.49 -21.11
CA LYS A 214 -6.98 -10.69 -19.67
C LYS A 214 -6.84 -12.16 -19.26
N HIS A 215 -6.92 -13.11 -20.17
CA HIS A 215 -6.83 -14.54 -19.85
C HIS A 215 -5.55 -14.89 -19.06
N TRP A 216 -4.43 -14.24 -19.37
CA TRP A 216 -3.17 -14.43 -18.65
C TRP A 216 -3.21 -14.07 -17.15
N LYS A 217 -4.26 -13.35 -16.71
CA LYS A 217 -4.49 -12.99 -15.30
C LYS A 217 -5.36 -13.99 -14.57
N PHE A 218 -5.95 -14.93 -15.27
CA PHE A 218 -6.84 -15.92 -14.68
C PHE A 218 -6.04 -17.17 -14.29
N SER A 219 -6.27 -17.64 -13.07
CA SER A 219 -5.78 -18.92 -12.59
C SER A 219 -6.93 -19.77 -12.07
N PRO A 220 -7.01 -21.08 -12.39
CA PRO A 220 -7.95 -21.96 -11.73
C PRO A 220 -7.85 -21.95 -10.19
N ALA A 221 -6.67 -21.71 -9.65
CA ALA A 221 -6.44 -21.53 -8.22
C ALA A 221 -7.23 -20.34 -7.64
N ASP A 222 -7.38 -19.24 -8.37
CA ASP A 222 -8.16 -18.08 -7.94
C ASP A 222 -9.63 -18.48 -7.66
N LEU A 223 -10.18 -19.42 -8.45
CA LEU A 223 -11.53 -19.91 -8.27
C LEU A 223 -11.64 -20.85 -7.05
N ALA A 224 -10.62 -21.65 -6.80
CA ALA A 224 -10.55 -22.50 -5.60
C ALA A 224 -10.47 -21.63 -4.33
N GLU A 225 -9.60 -20.61 -4.35
CA GLU A 225 -9.48 -19.64 -3.23
C GLU A 225 -10.77 -18.87 -2.97
N ARG A 226 -11.55 -18.56 -4.00
CA ARG A 226 -12.87 -17.92 -3.84
C ARG A 226 -13.84 -18.77 -3.01
N ALA A 227 -13.74 -20.09 -2.98
CA ALA A 227 -14.56 -20.94 -2.14
C ALA A 227 -14.34 -20.64 -0.63
N HIS A 228 -13.17 -20.13 -0.27
CA HIS A 228 -12.78 -19.75 1.08
C HIS A 228 -13.05 -18.27 1.42
N PHE A 229 -13.86 -17.56 0.60
CA PHE A 229 -14.10 -16.13 0.77
C PHE A 229 -14.46 -15.74 2.21
N ASP A 230 -15.39 -16.46 2.84
CA ASP A 230 -15.87 -16.15 4.18
C ASP A 230 -14.81 -16.45 5.27
N ALA A 231 -13.99 -17.49 5.07
CA ALA A 231 -12.83 -17.79 5.93
C ALA A 231 -11.76 -16.69 5.83
N TYR A 232 -11.48 -16.19 4.62
CA TYR A 232 -10.60 -15.04 4.44
C TYR A 232 -11.14 -13.77 5.10
N GLN A 233 -12.44 -13.49 5.01
CA GLN A 233 -13.03 -12.34 5.69
C GLN A 233 -12.87 -12.44 7.22
N ALA A 234 -13.02 -13.62 7.80
CA ALA A 234 -12.77 -13.85 9.22
C ALA A 234 -11.28 -13.65 9.58
N ALA A 235 -10.36 -14.19 8.78
CA ALA A 235 -8.93 -14.00 8.96
C ALA A 235 -8.51 -12.52 8.86
N TYR A 236 -9.07 -11.77 7.91
CA TYR A 236 -8.87 -10.33 7.81
C TYR A 236 -9.44 -9.58 9.03
N GLU A 237 -10.66 -9.90 9.47
CA GLU A 237 -11.25 -9.29 10.67
C GLU A 237 -10.33 -9.43 11.89
N GLU A 238 -9.80 -10.64 12.12
CA GLU A 238 -8.86 -10.92 13.22
C GLU A 238 -7.55 -10.15 13.04
N ALA A 239 -6.89 -10.28 11.88
CA ALA A 239 -5.60 -9.66 11.61
C ALA A 239 -5.66 -8.13 11.72
N LEU A 240 -6.66 -7.49 11.11
CA LEU A 240 -6.82 -6.05 11.16
C LEU A 240 -7.12 -5.56 12.58
N THR A 241 -7.94 -6.30 13.35
CA THR A 241 -8.24 -6.00 14.75
C THR A 241 -6.99 -6.09 15.63
N ALA A 242 -6.22 -7.17 15.48
CA ALA A 242 -5.05 -7.44 16.32
C ALA A 242 -3.85 -6.54 15.98
N THR A 243 -3.77 -6.06 14.75
CA THR A 243 -2.57 -5.35 14.26
C THR A 243 -2.81 -3.90 13.85
N SER A 244 -4.02 -3.34 14.01
CA SER A 244 -4.19 -1.90 13.88
C SER A 244 -3.67 -1.20 15.12
N THR A 245 -2.52 -0.54 14.98
CA THR A 245 -1.80 0.08 16.10
C THR A 245 -1.68 1.60 15.90
N PRO A 246 -1.43 2.39 16.97
CA PRO A 246 -1.25 3.84 16.84
C PRO A 246 -0.08 4.25 15.93
N TRP A 247 0.93 3.39 15.80
CA TRP A 247 2.10 3.65 14.96
C TRP A 247 1.95 3.15 13.51
N ALA A 248 1.04 2.20 13.26
CA ALA A 248 0.75 1.64 11.95
C ALA A 248 -0.72 1.18 11.88
N PRO A 249 -1.69 2.10 11.73
CA PRO A 249 -3.09 1.74 11.62
C PRO A 249 -3.42 1.09 10.27
N TRP A 250 -4.46 0.25 10.25
CA TRP A 250 -5.08 -0.22 9.03
C TRP A 250 -6.12 0.75 8.50
N TYR A 251 -6.18 0.88 7.18
CA TYR A 251 -7.26 1.55 6.48
C TYR A 251 -8.04 0.56 5.64
N VAL A 252 -9.35 0.43 5.89
CA VAL A 252 -10.27 -0.41 5.12
C VAL A 252 -10.85 0.44 4.00
N VAL A 253 -10.41 0.19 2.76
CA VAL A 253 -10.76 1.02 1.61
C VAL A 253 -11.79 0.30 0.75
N PRO A 254 -13.00 0.88 0.49
CA PRO A 254 -13.99 0.32 -0.40
C PRO A 254 -13.41 0.04 -1.78
N ALA A 255 -13.61 -1.18 -2.31
CA ALA A 255 -12.95 -1.61 -3.53
C ALA A 255 -13.90 -2.02 -4.67
N ASP A 256 -15.20 -1.97 -4.47
CA ASP A 256 -16.18 -2.32 -5.50
C ASP A 256 -16.12 -1.33 -6.69
N HIS A 257 -15.89 -0.05 -6.43
CA HIS A 257 -15.70 0.97 -7.45
C HIS A 257 -14.22 1.35 -7.62
N LYS A 258 -13.61 0.92 -8.74
CA LYS A 258 -12.16 1.16 -9.01
C LYS A 258 -11.78 2.64 -8.98
N PHE A 259 -12.66 3.55 -9.39
CA PHE A 259 -12.41 4.99 -9.38
C PHE A 259 -12.33 5.54 -7.95
N ALA A 260 -13.28 5.17 -7.08
CA ALA A 260 -13.31 5.56 -5.67
C ALA A 260 -12.09 4.99 -4.91
N LEU A 261 -11.82 3.70 -5.07
CA LEU A 261 -10.65 3.04 -4.50
C LEU A 261 -9.35 3.79 -4.80
N ARG A 262 -9.12 4.15 -6.08
CA ARG A 262 -7.88 4.83 -6.50
C ARG A 262 -7.74 6.23 -5.91
N ALA A 263 -8.83 6.99 -5.87
CA ALA A 263 -8.82 8.32 -5.30
C ALA A 263 -8.61 8.29 -3.78
N LEU A 264 -9.28 7.38 -3.06
CA LEU A 264 -9.09 7.20 -1.62
C LEU A 264 -7.66 6.79 -1.29
N VAL A 265 -7.10 5.82 -2.00
CA VAL A 265 -5.70 5.40 -1.79
C VAL A 265 -4.73 6.54 -2.11
N GLY A 266 -4.94 7.26 -3.22
CA GLY A 266 -4.12 8.42 -3.57
C GLY A 266 -4.13 9.49 -2.48
N GLY A 267 -5.30 9.85 -2.01
CA GLY A 267 -5.45 10.85 -0.94
C GLY A 267 -4.85 10.40 0.40
N LEU A 268 -5.03 9.12 0.79
CA LEU A 268 -4.42 8.57 2.01
C LEU A 268 -2.89 8.61 1.96
N VAL A 269 -2.29 8.26 0.81
CA VAL A 269 -0.83 8.27 0.66
C VAL A 269 -0.29 9.70 0.74
N VAL A 270 -0.93 10.66 0.10
CA VAL A 270 -0.58 12.08 0.18
C VAL A 270 -0.67 12.57 1.63
N ASP A 271 -1.80 12.32 2.31
CA ASP A 271 -2.02 12.77 3.69
C ASP A 271 -0.94 12.24 4.64
N VAL A 272 -0.54 10.99 4.48
CA VAL A 272 0.50 10.37 5.30
C VAL A 272 1.88 10.96 5.03
N ILE A 273 2.27 11.20 3.77
CA ILE A 273 3.58 11.76 3.44
C ILE A 273 3.66 13.23 3.87
N ASP A 274 2.62 13.99 3.65
CA ASP A 274 2.52 15.39 4.09
C ASP A 274 2.59 15.55 5.62
N GLY A 275 2.23 14.52 6.36
CA GLY A 275 2.33 14.49 7.82
C GLY A 275 3.72 14.12 8.37
N LEU A 276 4.76 14.01 7.51
CA LEU A 276 6.12 13.62 7.92
C LEU A 276 7.05 14.81 8.24
N ASP A 277 6.57 16.04 8.17
CA ASP A 277 7.36 17.27 8.40
C ASP A 277 8.68 17.30 7.59
N LEU A 278 8.59 16.89 6.32
CA LEU A 278 9.74 16.83 5.41
C LEU A 278 10.24 18.23 5.07
N ALA A 279 11.57 18.37 4.97
CA ALA A 279 12.22 19.63 4.60
C ALA A 279 13.21 19.41 3.44
N ALA A 280 13.28 20.37 2.54
CA ALA A 280 14.37 20.37 1.55
C ALA A 280 15.71 20.56 2.27
N PRO A 281 16.79 19.88 1.82
CA PRO A 281 18.11 20.07 2.39
C PRO A 281 18.52 21.55 2.33
N THR A 282 19.02 22.08 3.45
CA THR A 282 19.60 23.42 3.49
C THR A 282 21.07 23.34 3.12
N LEU A 283 21.50 24.25 2.24
CA LEU A 283 22.90 24.33 1.86
C LEU A 283 23.70 24.92 3.00
N SER A 284 24.90 24.39 3.24
CA SER A 284 25.92 25.03 4.09
C SER A 284 26.51 26.23 3.36
N GLY A 285 27.10 27.16 4.11
CA GLY A 285 27.78 28.32 3.49
C GLY A 285 28.93 27.95 2.54
N ASP A 286 29.54 26.76 2.70
CA ASP A 286 30.55 26.24 1.77
C ASP A 286 29.94 25.74 0.48
N GLU A 287 28.78 25.04 0.54
CA GLU A 287 28.02 24.59 -0.62
C GLU A 287 27.44 25.76 -1.41
N GLU A 288 26.93 26.81 -0.73
CA GLU A 288 26.46 28.03 -1.40
C GLU A 288 27.61 28.71 -2.18
N ARG A 289 28.81 28.78 -1.59
CA ARG A 289 29.99 29.29 -2.28
C ARG A 289 30.36 28.43 -3.48
N ALA A 290 30.39 27.12 -3.33
CA ALA A 290 30.70 26.21 -4.42
C ALA A 290 29.71 26.34 -5.57
N LEU A 291 28.40 26.50 -5.30
CA LEU A 291 27.40 26.77 -6.32
C LEU A 291 27.60 28.10 -7.04
N ALA A 292 27.95 29.17 -6.29
CA ALA A 292 28.22 30.46 -6.89
C ALA A 292 29.49 30.43 -7.78
N ASP A 293 30.51 29.67 -7.39
CA ASP A 293 31.73 29.46 -8.17
C ASP A 293 31.44 28.62 -9.44
N ALA A 294 30.72 27.54 -9.30
CA ALA A 294 30.28 26.70 -10.45
C ALA A 294 29.48 27.51 -11.44
N ARG A 295 28.56 28.35 -10.98
CA ARG A 295 27.75 29.24 -11.85
C ARG A 295 28.66 30.19 -12.63
N ARG A 296 29.65 30.84 -11.98
CA ARG A 296 30.59 31.73 -12.65
C ARG A 296 31.40 31.00 -13.74
N VAL A 297 31.84 29.78 -13.48
CA VAL A 297 32.56 28.97 -14.46
C VAL A 297 31.67 28.66 -15.67
N LEU A 298 30.44 28.20 -15.45
CA LEU A 298 29.49 27.86 -16.52
C LEU A 298 29.07 29.10 -17.35
N GLU A 299 28.89 30.26 -16.71
CA GLU A 299 28.56 31.51 -17.39
C GLU A 299 29.75 32.07 -18.18
N ALA A 300 30.98 31.73 -17.83
CA ALA A 300 32.19 32.11 -18.56
C ALA A 300 32.52 31.18 -19.74
N GLU A 301 31.87 30.03 -19.87
CA GLU A 301 32.07 29.16 -21.02
C GLU A 301 31.62 29.87 -22.29
N PRO A 302 32.40 29.85 -23.40
CA PRO A 302 32.01 30.47 -24.65
C PRO A 302 30.77 29.71 -25.16
N GLY A 303 29.68 30.45 -25.30
CA GLY A 303 28.39 29.90 -25.75
C GLY A 303 28.57 29.21 -27.10
N THR A 304 28.22 27.94 -27.17
CA THR A 304 28.13 27.25 -28.46
C THR A 304 27.06 27.96 -29.31
N PRO A 305 27.36 28.41 -30.56
CA PRO A 305 26.40 29.13 -31.37
C PRO A 305 25.14 28.29 -31.58
N GLY A 306 24.01 28.90 -31.27
CA GLY A 306 22.67 28.34 -31.12
C GLY A 306 22.35 27.17 -32.05
N ARG A 307 21.95 26.07 -31.45
CA ARG A 307 21.01 25.14 -32.05
C ARG A 307 19.62 25.76 -31.91
N ALA A 308 19.17 26.39 -33.01
CA ALA A 308 17.81 26.92 -33.13
C ALA A 308 16.80 25.84 -32.69
N GLN A 309 15.84 26.28 -31.89
CA GLN A 309 14.64 25.54 -31.53
C GLN A 309 14.04 24.86 -32.77
N ARG A 310 13.91 23.54 -32.71
CA ARG A 310 12.99 22.78 -33.56
C ARG A 310 11.92 22.13 -32.69
#